data_9caa9d45509e663598db56eb7eb81c93
#
_entry.id   9caa9d45509e663598db56eb7eb81c93
#
_cell.length_a   1.000
_cell.length_b   1.000
_cell.length_c   1.000
_cell.angle_alpha   90.00
_cell.angle_beta   90.00
_cell.angle_gamma   90.00
#
_symmetry.space_group_name_H-M   'P 1'
#
loop_
_entity.id
_entity.type
_entity.pdbx_description
1 polymer ?
#
loop_
_entity_poly.entity_id
_entity_poly.type
_entity_poly.pdbx_seq_one_letter_code
_entity_poly.pdbx_strand_id
1 'polypeptide(L)'
;MPARLVPNSDERTNLSPEERRQARKRSYRLLREILRPHRLSLAISVAAVILGAIASAVQPWLIARVLDTAIEPLTRGDSTPLIFFVVLFGATVLANGTLTWVNVVYTVRVSLGVLLSLRTRVFQHSQSLSVSFHESYTSGRVISRLTSDIDTIRTFLDSGISQLATTLLGIAFSVIAIFLLDWRIGLLLVAMTVPIWLITRWFRTRSETAFRAMRNESAQLTSRFVETYTGIRAIKSFGAEADARSSYARNAERYRVAVMDSIKLFGIYSPVLIL
;
A
#
# COMPACT_ATOMS: atom_id res chain seq x y z
N MET A 1 29.29 -7.38 33.44
CA MET A 1 27.85 -7.35 33.11
C MET A 1 27.66 -8.17 31.87
N PRO A 2 26.85 -9.24 31.87
CA PRO A 2 26.65 -10.06 30.66
C PRO A 2 25.93 -9.24 29.63
N ALA A 3 26.50 -9.17 28.43
CA ALA A 3 25.92 -8.54 27.25
C ALA A 3 24.53 -9.16 26.99
N ARG A 4 23.45 -8.37 27.11
CA ARG A 4 22.14 -8.79 26.67
C ARG A 4 22.26 -9.03 25.16
N LEU A 5 22.24 -10.31 24.77
CA LEU A 5 22.12 -10.72 23.38
C LEU A 5 20.94 -9.97 22.76
N VAL A 6 21.22 -9.22 21.70
CA VAL A 6 20.17 -8.55 20.94
C VAL A 6 19.27 -9.64 20.35
N PRO A 7 17.97 -9.67 20.67
CA PRO A 7 17.08 -10.72 20.18
C PRO A 7 17.12 -10.79 18.67
N ASN A 8 17.24 -12.00 18.16
CA ASN A 8 17.21 -12.27 16.72
C ASN A 8 15.89 -11.72 16.13
N SER A 9 15.89 -11.26 14.88
CA SER A 9 14.70 -10.67 14.22
C SER A 9 13.46 -11.58 14.27
N ASP A 10 13.68 -12.90 14.38
CA ASP A 10 12.62 -13.90 14.51
C ASP A 10 11.96 -13.92 15.89
N GLU A 11 12.62 -13.45 16.94
CA GLU A 11 12.04 -13.37 18.30
C GLU A 11 11.01 -12.24 18.46
N ARG A 12 10.98 -11.25 17.54
CA ARG A 12 9.99 -10.15 17.58
C ARG A 12 8.59 -10.55 17.12
N THR A 13 8.41 -11.73 16.57
CA THR A 13 7.07 -12.24 16.20
C THR A 13 6.19 -12.56 17.41
N ASN A 14 6.78 -12.70 18.60
CA ASN A 14 6.11 -13.10 19.84
C ASN A 14 6.04 -11.99 20.91
N LEU A 15 5.96 -10.72 20.49
CA LEU A 15 5.73 -9.62 21.42
C LEU A 15 4.39 -9.78 22.15
N SER A 16 4.38 -9.61 23.47
CA SER A 16 3.15 -9.56 24.26
C SER A 16 2.22 -8.41 23.79
N PRO A 17 0.92 -8.49 24.04
CA PRO A 17 -0.03 -7.43 23.66
C PRO A 17 0.37 -6.04 24.21
N GLU A 18 0.98 -5.99 25.40
CA GLU A 18 1.44 -4.76 26.04
C GLU A 18 2.68 -4.19 25.36
N GLU A 19 3.66 -5.03 25.04
CA GLU A 19 4.86 -4.62 24.31
C GLU A 19 4.52 -4.10 22.90
N ARG A 20 3.55 -4.72 22.22
CA ARG A 20 3.02 -4.22 20.94
C ARG A 20 2.40 -2.83 21.08
N ARG A 21 1.63 -2.58 22.14
CA ARG A 21 1.06 -1.25 22.42
C ARG A 21 2.14 -0.21 22.72
N GLN A 22 3.16 -0.56 23.48
CA GLN A 22 4.27 0.34 23.78
C GLN A 22 5.12 0.63 22.54
N ALA A 23 5.46 -0.37 21.74
CA ALA A 23 6.15 -0.22 20.49
C ALA A 23 5.36 0.71 19.53
N ARG A 24 4.05 0.51 19.42
CA ARG A 24 3.16 1.37 18.61
C ARG A 24 3.17 2.82 19.10
N LYS A 25 3.07 3.06 20.41
CA LYS A 25 3.12 4.43 20.97
C LYS A 25 4.47 5.10 20.70
N ARG A 26 5.59 4.37 20.82
CA ARG A 26 6.93 4.88 20.50
C ARG A 26 7.07 5.20 19.01
N SER A 27 6.58 4.33 18.13
CA SER A 27 6.58 4.55 16.67
C SER A 27 5.77 5.79 16.28
N TYR A 28 4.57 6.00 16.87
CA TYR A 28 3.78 7.20 16.62
C TYR A 28 4.47 8.48 17.10
N ARG A 29 5.15 8.43 18.27
CA ARG A 29 5.89 9.58 18.77
C ARG A 29 7.05 9.94 17.85
N LEU A 30 7.82 8.95 17.42
CA LEU A 30 8.92 9.13 16.47
C LEU A 30 8.42 9.68 15.13
N LEU A 31 7.35 9.11 14.58
CA LEU A 31 6.76 9.58 13.33
C LEU A 31 6.32 11.04 13.44
N ARG A 32 5.63 11.40 14.53
CA ARG A 32 5.20 12.78 14.78
C ARG A 32 6.38 13.74 14.91
N GLU A 33 7.45 13.33 15.56
CA GLU A 33 8.67 14.12 15.73
C GLU A 33 9.35 14.38 14.37
N ILE A 34 9.45 13.37 13.52
CA ILE A 34 10.07 13.46 12.20
C ILE A 34 9.20 14.27 11.22
N LEU A 35 7.87 14.17 11.33
CA LEU A 35 6.93 14.94 10.51
C LEU A 35 6.80 16.40 10.95
N ARG A 36 7.14 16.73 12.18
CA ARG A 36 6.98 18.09 12.75
C ARG A 36 7.64 19.19 11.89
N PRO A 37 8.88 19.06 11.39
CA PRO A 37 9.50 20.07 10.54
C PRO A 37 8.81 20.22 9.17
N HIS A 38 8.10 19.16 8.70
CA HIS A 38 7.44 19.14 7.39
C HIS A 38 5.92 19.37 7.45
N ARG A 39 5.40 19.85 8.61
CA ARG A 39 3.95 20.01 8.85
C ARG A 39 3.26 20.93 7.85
N LEU A 40 3.94 21.98 7.37
CA LEU A 40 3.37 22.89 6.37
C LEU A 40 3.22 22.18 5.01
N SER A 41 4.25 21.49 4.55
CA SER A 41 4.19 20.72 3.32
C SER A 41 3.13 19.61 3.38
N LEU A 42 3.00 18.95 4.54
CA LEU A 42 1.96 17.95 4.78
C LEU A 42 0.56 18.59 4.74
N ALA A 43 0.38 19.75 5.38
CA ALA A 43 -0.91 20.47 5.37
C ALA A 43 -1.31 20.90 3.95
N ILE A 44 -0.36 21.40 3.15
CA ILE A 44 -0.60 21.75 1.75
C ILE A 44 -0.99 20.51 0.92
N SER A 45 -0.27 19.40 1.09
CA SER A 45 -0.60 18.14 0.42
C SER A 45 -2.01 17.65 0.77
N VAL A 46 -2.35 17.62 2.06
CA VAL A 46 -3.69 17.20 2.53
C VAL A 46 -4.78 18.17 2.02
N ALA A 47 -4.55 19.48 2.07
CA ALA A 47 -5.49 20.46 1.54
C ALA A 47 -5.70 20.27 0.03
N ALA A 48 -4.64 20.01 -0.73
CA ALA A 48 -4.72 19.76 -2.16
C ALA A 48 -5.53 18.48 -2.48
N VAL A 49 -5.38 17.42 -1.67
CA VAL A 49 -6.20 16.19 -1.81
C VAL A 49 -7.68 16.47 -1.55
N ILE A 50 -7.99 17.23 -0.47
CA ILE A 50 -9.38 17.55 -0.11
C ILE A 50 -10.02 18.42 -1.21
N LEU A 51 -9.35 19.49 -1.63
CA LEU A 51 -9.84 20.38 -2.69
C LEU A 51 -9.97 19.66 -4.03
N GLY A 52 -9.01 18.77 -4.36
CA GLY A 52 -9.06 17.92 -5.55
C GLY A 52 -10.24 16.94 -5.53
N ALA A 53 -10.53 16.35 -4.37
CA ALA A 53 -11.69 15.47 -4.20
C ALA A 53 -13.02 16.24 -4.36
N ILE A 54 -13.10 17.47 -3.85
CA ILE A 54 -14.26 18.35 -4.04
C ILE A 54 -14.40 18.70 -5.54
N ALA A 55 -13.33 19.11 -6.21
CA ALA A 55 -13.34 19.42 -7.63
C ALA A 55 -13.80 18.23 -8.48
N SER A 56 -13.34 17.02 -8.13
CA SER A 56 -13.78 15.78 -8.79
C SER A 56 -15.25 15.46 -8.56
N ALA A 57 -15.79 15.72 -7.35
CA ALA A 57 -17.19 15.48 -7.03
C ALA A 57 -18.15 16.44 -7.77
N VAL A 58 -17.68 17.62 -8.16
CA VAL A 58 -18.46 18.60 -8.94
C VAL A 58 -18.64 18.15 -10.39
N GLN A 59 -17.71 17.37 -10.96
CA GLN A 59 -17.74 16.99 -12.39
C GLN A 59 -19.01 16.21 -12.80
N PRO A 60 -19.45 15.15 -12.10
CA PRO A 60 -20.69 14.44 -12.43
C PRO A 60 -21.92 15.35 -12.31
N TRP A 61 -21.93 16.24 -11.32
CA TRP A 61 -23.01 17.19 -11.15
C TRP A 61 -23.10 18.20 -12.31
N LEU A 62 -21.96 18.68 -12.81
CA LEU A 62 -21.93 19.55 -14.00
C LEU A 62 -22.46 18.81 -15.25
N ILE A 63 -22.09 17.53 -15.42
CA ILE A 63 -22.60 16.71 -16.54
C ILE A 63 -24.12 16.59 -16.46
N ALA A 64 -24.66 16.28 -15.30
CA ALA A 64 -26.11 16.22 -15.09
C ALA A 64 -26.79 17.55 -15.43
N ARG A 65 -26.21 18.68 -14.98
CA ARG A 65 -26.74 20.00 -15.32
C ARG A 65 -26.70 20.35 -16.79
N VAL A 66 -25.67 19.93 -17.52
CA VAL A 66 -25.62 20.09 -19.00
C VAL A 66 -26.80 19.36 -19.64
N LEU A 67 -27.05 18.11 -19.22
CA LEU A 67 -28.16 17.31 -19.76
C LEU A 67 -29.52 17.96 -19.48
N ASP A 68 -29.70 18.48 -18.27
CA ASP A 68 -30.99 19.07 -17.86
C ASP A 68 -31.26 20.47 -18.46
N THR A 69 -30.21 21.30 -18.64
CA THR A 69 -30.40 22.72 -18.92
C THR A 69 -29.84 23.20 -20.25
N ALA A 70 -28.92 22.48 -20.89
CA ALA A 70 -28.26 22.93 -22.10
C ALA A 70 -28.80 22.26 -23.39
N ILE A 71 -29.46 21.10 -23.29
CA ILE A 71 -29.93 20.36 -24.46
C ILE A 71 -31.10 21.08 -25.11
N GLU A 72 -32.09 21.52 -24.38
CA GLU A 72 -33.28 22.18 -24.95
C GLU A 72 -32.96 23.51 -25.62
N PRO A 73 -32.16 24.45 -25.03
CA PRO A 73 -31.71 25.65 -25.75
C PRO A 73 -30.90 25.34 -27.00
N LEU A 74 -30.05 24.29 -26.96
CA LEU A 74 -29.24 23.91 -28.11
C LEU A 74 -30.09 23.49 -29.30
N THR A 75 -31.23 22.80 -29.09
CA THR A 75 -32.17 22.43 -30.18
C THR A 75 -32.86 23.64 -30.81
N ARG A 76 -32.90 24.78 -30.07
CA ARG A 76 -33.41 26.05 -30.55
C ARG A 76 -32.34 26.97 -31.18
N GLY A 77 -31.10 26.46 -31.29
CA GLY A 77 -29.97 27.21 -31.85
C GLY A 77 -29.19 28.06 -30.87
N ASP A 78 -29.53 28.06 -29.56
CA ASP A 78 -28.80 28.78 -28.54
C ASP A 78 -27.76 27.86 -27.88
N SER A 79 -26.48 28.05 -28.22
CA SER A 79 -25.35 27.30 -27.69
C SER A 79 -24.74 27.92 -26.41
N THR A 80 -25.23 29.08 -25.97
CA THR A 80 -24.64 29.84 -24.84
C THR A 80 -24.58 29.01 -23.54
N PRO A 81 -25.65 28.32 -23.09
CA PRO A 81 -25.60 27.50 -21.88
C PRO A 81 -24.60 26.34 -21.98
N LEU A 82 -24.52 25.70 -23.14
CA LEU A 82 -23.58 24.61 -23.36
C LEU A 82 -22.13 25.10 -23.24
N ILE A 83 -21.80 26.19 -23.90
CA ILE A 83 -20.44 26.78 -23.84
C ILE A 83 -20.07 27.13 -22.39
N PHE A 84 -20.99 27.74 -21.64
CA PHE A 84 -20.77 28.08 -20.22
C PHE A 84 -20.40 26.82 -19.38
N PHE A 85 -21.18 25.75 -19.49
CA PHE A 85 -20.91 24.53 -18.74
C PHE A 85 -19.64 23.82 -19.22
N VAL A 86 -19.32 23.83 -20.50
CA VAL A 86 -18.07 23.26 -21.04
C VAL A 86 -16.86 24.00 -20.49
N VAL A 87 -16.90 25.34 -20.46
CA VAL A 87 -15.82 26.15 -19.88
C VAL A 87 -15.69 25.88 -18.39
N LEU A 88 -16.81 25.82 -17.66
CA LEU A 88 -16.81 25.53 -16.23
C LEU A 88 -16.27 24.10 -15.94
N PHE A 89 -16.65 23.11 -16.72
CA PHE A 89 -16.12 21.76 -16.64
C PHE A 89 -14.60 21.74 -16.91
N GLY A 90 -14.14 22.40 -17.97
CA GLY A 90 -12.72 22.57 -18.27
C GLY A 90 -11.95 23.22 -17.13
N ALA A 91 -12.53 24.24 -16.49
CA ALA A 91 -11.93 24.88 -15.31
C ALA A 91 -11.79 23.89 -14.13
N THR A 92 -12.80 23.06 -13.86
CA THR A 92 -12.71 22.04 -12.80
C THR A 92 -11.65 20.97 -13.10
N VAL A 93 -11.49 20.55 -14.37
CA VAL A 93 -10.46 19.61 -14.80
C VAL A 93 -9.06 20.21 -14.60
N LEU A 94 -8.85 21.46 -15.02
CA LEU A 94 -7.58 22.16 -14.83
C LEU A 94 -7.26 22.37 -13.35
N ALA A 95 -8.25 22.76 -12.55
CA ALA A 95 -8.10 22.88 -11.09
C ALA A 95 -7.70 21.55 -10.45
N ASN A 96 -8.37 20.44 -10.83
CA ASN A 96 -8.05 19.11 -10.33
C ASN A 96 -6.62 18.67 -10.73
N GLY A 97 -6.23 18.89 -11.98
CA GLY A 97 -4.86 18.62 -12.45
C GLY A 97 -3.80 19.39 -11.67
N THR A 98 -4.05 20.70 -11.44
CA THR A 98 -3.15 21.55 -10.65
C THR A 98 -3.06 21.11 -9.20
N LEU A 99 -4.21 20.79 -8.57
CA LEU A 99 -4.24 20.28 -7.18
C LEU A 99 -3.55 18.94 -7.04
N THR A 100 -3.72 18.05 -8.03
CA THR A 100 -3.00 16.76 -8.08
C THR A 100 -1.49 16.99 -8.19
N TRP A 101 -1.05 17.87 -9.06
CA TRP A 101 0.38 18.23 -9.17
C TRP A 101 0.93 18.79 -7.86
N VAL A 102 0.22 19.74 -7.21
CA VAL A 102 0.58 20.28 -5.89
C VAL A 102 0.69 19.14 -4.86
N ASN A 103 -0.31 18.26 -4.79
CA ASN A 103 -0.29 17.11 -3.88
C ASN A 103 0.96 16.25 -4.09
N VAL A 104 1.26 15.84 -5.32
CA VAL A 104 2.42 14.99 -5.64
C VAL A 104 3.73 15.67 -5.22
N VAL A 105 3.93 16.94 -5.59
CA VAL A 105 5.15 17.69 -5.27
C VAL A 105 5.37 17.80 -3.76
N TYR A 106 4.33 18.15 -3.01
CA TYR A 106 4.45 18.31 -1.55
C TYR A 106 4.54 16.97 -0.81
N THR A 107 3.87 15.93 -1.28
CA THR A 107 4.02 14.57 -0.74
C THR A 107 5.46 14.09 -0.90
N VAL A 108 6.04 14.23 -2.10
CA VAL A 108 7.44 13.84 -2.36
C VAL A 108 8.42 14.65 -1.50
N ARG A 109 8.18 15.95 -1.31
CA ARG A 109 9.01 16.77 -0.40
C ARG A 109 8.99 16.26 1.04
N VAL A 110 7.80 15.92 1.55
CA VAL A 110 7.65 15.36 2.91
C VAL A 110 8.39 14.02 2.99
N SER A 111 8.16 13.13 2.06
CA SER A 111 8.72 11.79 2.03
C SER A 111 10.25 11.81 1.95
N LEU A 112 10.84 12.63 1.04
CA LEU A 112 12.29 12.78 0.95
C LEU A 112 12.89 13.43 2.22
N GLY A 113 12.21 14.39 2.82
CA GLY A 113 12.65 15.00 4.10
C GLY A 113 12.66 13.99 5.25
N VAL A 114 11.61 13.16 5.34
CA VAL A 114 11.53 12.05 6.31
C VAL A 114 12.61 11.00 6.05
N LEU A 115 12.81 10.61 4.78
CA LEU A 115 13.82 9.66 4.35
C LEU A 115 15.22 10.11 4.79
N LEU A 116 15.59 11.36 4.49
CA LEU A 116 16.88 11.94 4.84
C LEU A 116 17.05 11.97 6.36
N SER A 117 16.04 12.42 7.09
CA SER A 117 16.07 12.48 8.56
C SER A 117 16.26 11.09 9.18
N LEU A 118 15.57 10.08 8.66
CA LEU A 118 15.70 8.70 9.14
C LEU A 118 17.09 8.12 8.82
N ARG A 119 17.58 8.29 7.60
CA ARG A 119 18.92 7.81 7.21
C ARG A 119 20.01 8.45 8.06
N THR A 120 19.96 9.76 8.28
CA THR A 120 20.92 10.48 9.12
C THR A 120 20.87 9.99 10.57
N ARG A 121 19.69 9.85 11.16
CA ARG A 121 19.52 9.36 12.56
C ARG A 121 20.02 7.93 12.72
N VAL A 122 19.66 7.02 11.80
CA VAL A 122 20.12 5.62 11.88
C VAL A 122 21.63 5.54 11.69
N PHE A 123 22.18 6.31 10.75
CA PHE A 123 23.63 6.36 10.52
C PHE A 123 24.38 6.90 11.76
N GLN A 124 23.97 8.05 12.31
CA GLN A 124 24.58 8.61 13.52
C GLN A 124 24.47 7.67 14.71
N HIS A 125 23.31 7.02 14.86
CA HIS A 125 23.13 6.04 15.92
C HIS A 125 24.02 4.82 15.73
N SER A 126 24.17 4.31 14.52
CA SER A 126 25.05 3.17 14.25
C SER A 126 26.52 3.50 14.58
N GLN A 127 26.97 4.73 14.30
CA GLN A 127 28.33 5.16 14.64
C GLN A 127 28.57 5.34 16.16
N SER A 128 27.52 5.62 16.93
CA SER A 128 27.63 5.77 18.39
C SER A 128 27.63 4.43 19.17
N LEU A 129 27.41 3.31 18.48
CA LEU A 129 27.39 1.99 19.08
C LEU A 129 28.80 1.42 19.28
N SER A 130 28.97 0.54 20.28
CA SER A 130 30.25 -0.08 20.60
C SER A 130 30.74 -1.03 19.51
N VAL A 131 32.06 -1.26 19.47
CA VAL A 131 32.68 -2.23 18.55
C VAL A 131 32.07 -3.63 18.73
N SER A 132 31.82 -4.04 19.97
CA SER A 132 31.19 -5.34 20.28
C SER A 132 29.80 -5.50 19.65
N PHE A 133 29.05 -4.40 19.48
CA PHE A 133 27.79 -4.43 18.71
C PHE A 133 28.05 -4.71 17.24
N HIS A 134 29.05 -4.05 16.63
CA HIS A 134 29.38 -4.24 15.22
C HIS A 134 29.94 -5.63 14.92
N GLU A 135 30.63 -6.25 15.87
CA GLU A 135 31.08 -7.64 15.75
C GLU A 135 29.93 -8.65 15.85
N SER A 136 28.93 -8.39 16.68
CA SER A 136 27.77 -9.27 16.88
C SER A 136 26.66 -9.03 15.84
N TYR A 137 26.57 -7.81 15.30
CA TYR A 137 25.52 -7.41 14.37
C TYR A 137 26.10 -7.22 12.97
N THR A 138 25.78 -8.12 12.04
CA THR A 138 26.35 -8.14 10.70
C THR A 138 26.13 -6.84 9.95
N SER A 139 27.16 -6.32 9.27
CA SER A 139 27.12 -5.10 8.45
C SER A 139 26.00 -5.15 7.42
N GLY A 140 25.70 -6.32 6.86
CA GLY A 140 24.59 -6.51 5.91
C GLY A 140 23.21 -6.17 6.48
N ARG A 141 22.99 -6.42 7.79
CA ARG A 141 21.73 -6.03 8.45
C ARG A 141 21.60 -4.51 8.63
N VAL A 142 22.70 -3.83 8.95
CA VAL A 142 22.72 -2.36 9.04
C VAL A 142 22.42 -1.75 7.67
N ILE A 143 23.08 -2.25 6.63
CA ILE A 143 22.88 -1.81 5.25
C ILE A 143 21.44 -2.04 4.81
N SER A 144 20.88 -3.24 5.04
CA SER A 144 19.48 -3.55 4.71
C SER A 144 18.49 -2.60 5.38
N ARG A 145 18.71 -2.24 6.66
CA ARG A 145 17.87 -1.26 7.37
C ARG A 145 17.99 0.14 6.81
N LEU A 146 19.21 0.57 6.44
CA LEU A 146 19.47 1.89 5.85
C LEU A 146 18.94 2.03 4.43
N THR A 147 18.70 0.92 3.74
CA THR A 147 18.20 0.89 2.37
C THR A 147 16.75 0.42 2.32
N SER A 148 16.51 -0.88 2.40
CA SER A 148 15.23 -1.54 2.14
C SER A 148 14.12 -1.14 3.12
N ASP A 149 14.41 -1.10 4.44
CA ASP A 149 13.38 -0.79 5.44
C ASP A 149 12.95 0.68 5.35
N ILE A 150 13.92 1.57 5.13
CA ILE A 150 13.64 3.01 5.00
C ILE A 150 12.94 3.31 3.66
N ASP A 151 13.29 2.64 2.57
CA ASP A 151 12.59 2.78 1.28
C ASP A 151 11.14 2.25 1.35
N THR A 152 10.88 1.24 2.17
CA THR A 152 9.50 0.77 2.44
C THR A 152 8.68 1.86 3.14
N ILE A 153 9.26 2.56 4.14
CA ILE A 153 8.61 3.70 4.79
C ILE A 153 8.34 4.82 3.78
N ARG A 154 9.31 5.12 2.93
CA ARG A 154 9.16 6.10 1.85
C ARG A 154 7.99 5.75 0.94
N THR A 155 7.92 4.54 0.42
CA THR A 155 6.83 4.09 -0.45
C THR A 155 5.47 4.23 0.23
N PHE A 156 5.39 3.91 1.53
CA PHE A 156 4.17 4.10 2.31
C PHE A 156 3.78 5.60 2.43
N LEU A 157 4.74 6.49 2.60
CA LEU A 157 4.49 7.93 2.66
C LEU A 157 4.11 8.50 1.29
N ASP A 158 4.80 8.09 0.22
CA ASP A 158 4.59 8.60 -1.14
C ASP A 158 3.23 8.22 -1.71
N SER A 159 2.86 6.96 -1.61
CA SER A 159 1.65 6.43 -2.25
C SER A 159 0.57 6.02 -1.25
N GLY A 160 0.94 5.44 -0.10
CA GLY A 160 -0.01 4.85 0.84
C GLY A 160 -0.94 5.88 1.46
N ILE A 161 -0.40 6.98 1.99
CA ILE A 161 -1.21 8.02 2.67
C ILE A 161 -2.09 8.76 1.67
N SER A 162 -1.51 9.21 0.55
CA SER A 162 -2.26 9.92 -0.49
C SER A 162 -3.35 9.06 -1.10
N GLN A 163 -3.07 7.79 -1.40
CA GLN A 163 -4.06 6.85 -1.94
C GLN A 163 -5.20 6.60 -0.96
N LEU A 164 -4.90 6.37 0.32
CA LEU A 164 -5.92 6.18 1.36
C LEU A 164 -6.79 7.44 1.51
N ALA A 165 -6.18 8.63 1.58
CA ALA A 165 -6.91 9.87 1.70
C ALA A 165 -7.83 10.10 0.49
N THR A 166 -7.32 9.96 -0.73
CA THR A 166 -8.11 10.13 -1.96
C THR A 166 -9.26 9.13 -2.04
N THR A 167 -9.00 7.86 -1.72
CA THR A 167 -10.02 6.81 -1.76
C THR A 167 -11.10 7.05 -0.71
N LEU A 168 -10.74 7.35 0.54
CA LEU A 168 -11.70 7.59 1.62
C LEU A 168 -12.56 8.83 1.35
N LEU A 169 -11.93 9.91 0.89
CA LEU A 169 -12.67 11.14 0.52
C LEU A 169 -13.58 10.89 -0.69
N GLY A 170 -13.09 10.18 -1.70
CA GLY A 170 -13.89 9.82 -2.87
C GLY A 170 -15.13 9.00 -2.49
N ILE A 171 -14.97 7.98 -1.64
CA ILE A 171 -16.11 7.20 -1.12
C ILE A 171 -17.06 8.09 -0.33
N ALA A 172 -16.54 8.92 0.59
CA ALA A 172 -17.37 9.80 1.40
C ALA A 172 -18.20 10.78 0.55
N PHE A 173 -17.56 11.46 -0.42
CA PHE A 173 -18.25 12.37 -1.32
C PHE A 173 -19.25 11.65 -2.23
N SER A 174 -18.91 10.47 -2.75
CA SER A 174 -19.84 9.68 -3.57
C SER A 174 -21.08 9.25 -2.79
N VAL A 175 -20.89 8.78 -1.55
CA VAL A 175 -22.00 8.39 -0.69
C VAL A 175 -22.89 9.61 -0.38
N ILE A 176 -22.29 10.74 0.01
CA ILE A 176 -23.02 11.98 0.29
C ILE A 176 -23.81 12.43 -0.96
N ALA A 177 -23.17 12.46 -2.13
CA ALA A 177 -23.82 12.88 -3.37
C ALA A 177 -25.03 12.01 -3.71
N ILE A 178 -24.91 10.68 -3.58
CA ILE A 178 -26.01 9.75 -3.86
C ILE A 178 -27.16 9.95 -2.87
N PHE A 179 -26.87 10.14 -1.57
CA PHE A 179 -27.92 10.41 -0.58
C PHE A 179 -28.65 11.75 -0.81
N LEU A 180 -27.94 12.75 -1.34
CA LEU A 180 -28.54 14.04 -1.69
C LEU A 180 -29.41 13.96 -2.96
N LEU A 181 -29.08 13.07 -3.90
CA LEU A 181 -29.89 12.85 -5.11
C LEU A 181 -31.17 12.05 -4.78
N ASP A 182 -31.00 10.88 -4.18
CA ASP A 182 -32.11 10.03 -3.74
C ASP A 182 -31.64 9.15 -2.55
N TRP A 183 -32.25 9.39 -1.40
CA TRP A 183 -31.94 8.66 -0.17
C TRP A 183 -32.21 7.15 -0.27
N ARG A 184 -33.18 6.74 -1.15
CA ARG A 184 -33.51 5.33 -1.37
C ARG A 184 -32.39 4.59 -2.08
N ILE A 185 -31.81 5.23 -3.10
CA ILE A 185 -30.63 4.71 -3.82
C ILE A 185 -29.42 4.67 -2.88
N GLY A 186 -29.25 5.71 -2.05
CA GLY A 186 -28.19 5.74 -1.05
C GLY A 186 -28.28 4.59 -0.05
N LEU A 187 -29.51 4.28 0.41
CA LEU A 187 -29.74 3.18 1.34
C LEU A 187 -29.50 1.81 0.70
N LEU A 188 -29.88 1.63 -0.57
CA LEU A 188 -29.60 0.42 -1.34
C LEU A 188 -28.08 0.23 -1.52
N LEU A 189 -27.34 1.30 -1.80
CA LEU A 189 -25.88 1.26 -1.92
C LEU A 189 -25.22 0.84 -0.59
N VAL A 190 -25.66 1.39 0.54
CA VAL A 190 -25.18 0.99 1.87
C VAL A 190 -25.54 -0.47 2.15
N ALA A 191 -26.75 -0.92 1.80
CA ALA A 191 -27.12 -2.33 1.94
C ALA A 191 -26.24 -3.28 1.12
N MET A 192 -25.82 -2.86 -0.10
CA MET A 192 -24.91 -3.63 -0.94
C MET A 192 -23.47 -3.70 -0.39
N THR A 193 -23.05 -2.80 0.49
CA THR A 193 -21.74 -2.90 1.13
C THR A 193 -21.63 -4.07 2.10
N VAL A 194 -22.75 -4.52 2.67
CA VAL A 194 -22.77 -5.65 3.63
C VAL A 194 -22.34 -6.97 2.98
N PRO A 195 -22.94 -7.42 1.86
CA PRO A 195 -22.49 -8.64 1.20
C PRO A 195 -21.03 -8.53 0.71
N ILE A 196 -20.61 -7.37 0.18
CA ILE A 196 -19.22 -7.14 -0.24
C ILE A 196 -18.27 -7.27 0.97
N TRP A 197 -18.62 -6.72 2.12
CA TRP A 197 -17.83 -6.84 3.34
C TRP A 197 -17.72 -8.29 3.82
N LEU A 198 -18.83 -9.05 3.79
CA LEU A 198 -18.86 -10.47 4.18
C LEU A 198 -17.95 -11.32 3.27
N ILE A 199 -18.05 -11.12 1.95
CA ILE A 199 -17.23 -11.83 0.96
C ILE A 199 -15.74 -11.44 1.14
N THR A 200 -15.45 -10.16 1.34
CA THR A 200 -14.08 -9.68 1.57
C THR A 200 -13.51 -10.27 2.87
N ARG A 201 -14.30 -10.35 3.93
CA ARG A 201 -13.90 -10.98 5.19
C ARG A 201 -13.61 -12.47 5.02
N TRP A 202 -14.47 -13.19 4.30
CA TRP A 202 -14.26 -14.60 3.98
C TRP A 202 -12.99 -14.79 3.15
N PHE A 203 -12.83 -14.02 2.09
CA PHE A 203 -11.64 -14.04 1.25
C PHE A 203 -10.36 -13.78 2.05
N ARG A 204 -10.34 -12.74 2.88
CA ARG A 204 -9.19 -12.40 3.72
C ARG A 204 -8.73 -13.58 4.58
N THR A 205 -9.66 -14.25 5.25
CA THR A 205 -9.33 -15.36 6.14
C THR A 205 -8.75 -16.55 5.35
N ARG A 206 -9.31 -16.85 4.18
CA ARG A 206 -8.84 -17.93 3.33
C ARG A 206 -7.53 -17.61 2.63
N SER A 207 -7.39 -16.39 2.13
CA SER A 207 -6.18 -15.95 1.43
C SER A 207 -4.95 -15.89 2.36
N GLU A 208 -5.10 -15.48 3.62
CA GLU A 208 -3.99 -15.49 4.58
C GLU A 208 -3.38 -16.89 4.73
N THR A 209 -4.19 -17.94 4.76
CA THR A 209 -3.71 -19.32 4.86
C THR A 209 -3.03 -19.77 3.57
N ALA A 210 -3.65 -19.50 2.42
CA ALA A 210 -3.11 -19.88 1.11
C ALA A 210 -1.78 -19.14 0.82
N PHE A 211 -1.70 -17.85 1.12
CA PHE A 211 -0.46 -17.08 0.94
C PHE A 211 0.66 -17.50 1.89
N ARG A 212 0.33 -17.92 3.14
CA ARG A 212 1.34 -18.50 4.04
C ARG A 212 1.88 -19.81 3.49
N ALA A 213 1.00 -20.69 3.03
CA ALA A 213 1.41 -21.95 2.41
C ALA A 213 2.31 -21.70 1.19
N MET A 214 1.89 -20.82 0.28
CA MET A 214 2.67 -20.44 -0.89
C MET A 214 4.06 -19.88 -0.53
N ARG A 215 4.17 -19.00 0.48
CA ARG A 215 5.46 -18.47 0.93
C ARG A 215 6.37 -19.54 1.52
N ASN A 216 5.80 -20.45 2.31
CA ASN A 216 6.56 -21.56 2.90
C ASN A 216 7.11 -22.49 1.83
N GLU A 217 6.29 -22.88 0.84
CA GLU A 217 6.73 -23.72 -0.26
C GLU A 217 7.75 -23.01 -1.16
N SER A 218 7.58 -21.70 -1.40
CA SER A 218 8.56 -20.88 -2.11
C SER A 218 9.90 -20.83 -1.37
N ALA A 219 9.89 -20.65 -0.06
CA ALA A 219 11.12 -20.64 0.75
C ALA A 219 11.82 -22.00 0.71
N GLN A 220 11.07 -23.11 0.80
CA GLN A 220 11.62 -24.47 0.70
C GLN A 220 12.23 -24.73 -0.68
N LEU A 221 11.54 -24.32 -1.75
CA LEU A 221 12.03 -24.45 -3.12
C LEU A 221 13.35 -23.68 -3.31
N THR A 222 13.39 -22.42 -2.84
CA THR A 222 14.60 -21.59 -2.89
C THR A 222 15.74 -22.19 -2.07
N SER A 223 15.46 -22.64 -0.84
CA SER A 223 16.45 -23.29 0.02
C SER A 223 17.04 -24.55 -0.65
N ARG A 224 16.19 -25.38 -1.25
CA ARG A 224 16.63 -26.59 -1.95
C ARG A 224 17.47 -26.25 -3.18
N PHE A 225 17.13 -25.19 -3.90
CA PHE A 225 17.94 -24.72 -5.02
C PHE A 225 19.32 -24.28 -4.56
N VAL A 226 19.40 -23.44 -3.52
CA VAL A 226 20.69 -22.96 -2.97
C VAL A 226 21.52 -24.13 -2.45
N GLU A 227 20.93 -25.06 -1.71
CA GLU A 227 21.59 -26.25 -1.19
C GLU A 227 22.18 -27.10 -2.32
N THR A 228 21.37 -27.38 -3.35
CA THR A 228 21.79 -28.15 -4.53
C THR A 228 22.92 -27.47 -5.29
N TYR A 229 22.81 -26.13 -5.48
CA TYR A 229 23.85 -25.37 -6.21
C TYR A 229 25.14 -25.26 -5.41
N THR A 230 25.05 -25.00 -4.10
CA THR A 230 26.23 -24.91 -3.24
C THR A 230 26.93 -26.28 -3.11
N GLY A 231 26.15 -27.36 -3.02
CA GLY A 231 26.64 -28.75 -2.93
C GLY A 231 26.94 -29.41 -4.27
N ILE A 232 26.96 -28.69 -5.39
CA ILE A 232 27.05 -29.28 -6.74
C ILE A 232 28.27 -30.18 -6.95
N ARG A 233 29.40 -29.85 -6.33
CA ARG A 233 30.59 -30.70 -6.39
C ARG A 233 30.38 -32.06 -5.78
N ALA A 234 29.74 -32.12 -4.61
CA ALA A 234 29.41 -33.37 -3.95
C ALA A 234 28.40 -34.19 -4.75
N ILE A 235 27.34 -33.54 -5.26
CA ILE A 235 26.34 -34.17 -6.12
C ILE A 235 27.01 -34.81 -7.34
N LYS A 236 27.93 -34.11 -7.97
CA LYS A 236 28.68 -34.58 -9.15
C LYS A 236 29.61 -35.71 -8.81
N SER A 237 30.36 -35.63 -7.70
CA SER A 237 31.32 -36.66 -7.31
C SER A 237 30.65 -37.98 -6.89
N PHE A 238 29.43 -37.95 -6.34
CA PHE A 238 28.65 -39.10 -5.93
C PHE A 238 27.63 -39.59 -6.98
N GLY A 239 27.53 -38.93 -8.13
CA GLY A 239 26.57 -39.30 -9.18
C GLY A 239 25.10 -39.15 -8.76
N ALA A 240 24.80 -38.22 -7.80
CA ALA A 240 23.49 -38.08 -7.17
C ALA A 240 22.56 -37.05 -7.90
N GLU A 241 22.80 -36.79 -9.18
CA GLU A 241 22.02 -35.78 -9.95
C GLU A 241 20.55 -36.18 -10.11
N ALA A 242 20.27 -37.46 -10.28
CA ALA A 242 18.89 -37.96 -10.43
C ALA A 242 18.07 -37.70 -9.17
N ASP A 243 18.65 -37.94 -8.00
CA ASP A 243 18.00 -37.73 -6.70
C ASP A 243 17.80 -36.24 -6.41
N ALA A 244 18.82 -35.41 -6.69
CA ALA A 244 18.73 -33.96 -6.56
C ALA A 244 17.61 -33.42 -7.45
N ARG A 245 17.52 -33.86 -8.72
CA ARG A 245 16.48 -33.43 -9.68
C ARG A 245 15.10 -33.85 -9.21
N SER A 246 14.93 -35.11 -8.77
CA SER A 246 13.66 -35.62 -8.31
C SER A 246 13.16 -34.88 -7.05
N SER A 247 14.07 -34.59 -6.13
CA SER A 247 13.77 -33.85 -4.91
C SER A 247 13.34 -32.41 -5.22
N TYR A 248 14.06 -31.74 -6.14
CA TYR A 248 13.68 -30.39 -6.59
C TYR A 248 12.34 -30.36 -7.30
N ALA A 249 12.08 -31.33 -8.18
CA ALA A 249 10.79 -31.46 -8.89
C ALA A 249 9.61 -31.67 -7.92
N ARG A 250 9.76 -32.44 -6.86
CA ARG A 250 8.72 -32.62 -5.82
C ARG A 250 8.44 -31.29 -5.08
N ASN A 251 9.46 -30.51 -4.77
CA ASN A 251 9.26 -29.22 -4.12
C ASN A 251 8.64 -28.19 -5.08
N ALA A 252 9.04 -28.17 -6.35
CA ALA A 252 8.44 -27.35 -7.39
C ALA A 252 6.94 -27.67 -7.59
N GLU A 253 6.57 -28.95 -7.55
CA GLU A 253 5.17 -29.37 -7.64
C GLU A 253 4.34 -28.92 -6.43
N ARG A 254 4.86 -29.03 -5.21
CA ARG A 254 4.19 -28.49 -4.01
C ARG A 254 3.98 -26.98 -4.10
N TYR A 255 5.01 -26.26 -4.55
CA TYR A 255 4.90 -24.82 -4.79
C TYR A 255 3.84 -24.50 -5.85
N ARG A 256 3.82 -25.24 -6.97
CA ARG A 256 2.80 -25.10 -8.02
C ARG A 256 1.39 -25.26 -7.48
N VAL A 257 1.15 -26.28 -6.66
CA VAL A 257 -0.16 -26.55 -6.04
C VAL A 257 -0.55 -25.38 -5.11
N ALA A 258 0.36 -24.92 -4.25
CA ALA A 258 0.10 -23.80 -3.32
C ALA A 258 -0.19 -22.50 -4.06
N VAL A 259 0.52 -22.21 -5.16
CA VAL A 259 0.24 -21.06 -6.04
C VAL A 259 -1.13 -21.20 -6.70
N MET A 260 -1.46 -22.39 -7.22
CA MET A 260 -2.74 -22.63 -7.90
C MET A 260 -3.93 -22.42 -6.95
N ASP A 261 -3.83 -22.86 -5.70
CA ASP A 261 -4.87 -22.65 -4.69
C ASP A 261 -5.05 -21.16 -4.34
N SER A 262 -3.96 -20.39 -4.31
CA SER A 262 -3.97 -18.95 -4.17
C SER A 262 -4.67 -18.26 -5.36
N ILE A 263 -4.35 -18.69 -6.59
CA ILE A 263 -4.96 -18.15 -7.83
C ILE A 263 -6.44 -18.49 -7.91
N LYS A 264 -6.87 -19.70 -7.54
CA LYS A 264 -8.30 -20.09 -7.51
C LYS A 264 -9.12 -19.20 -6.59
N LEU A 265 -8.59 -18.90 -5.38
CA LEU A 265 -9.25 -17.97 -4.46
C LEU A 265 -9.41 -16.58 -5.08
N PHE A 266 -8.36 -16.08 -5.73
CA PHE A 266 -8.40 -14.79 -6.41
C PHE A 266 -9.37 -14.78 -7.59
N GLY A 267 -9.42 -15.89 -8.35
CA GLY A 267 -10.33 -16.07 -9.49
C GLY A 267 -11.81 -16.08 -9.11
N ILE A 268 -12.14 -16.47 -7.87
CA ILE A 268 -13.51 -16.37 -7.33
C ILE A 268 -13.80 -14.96 -6.82
N TYR A 269 -12.84 -14.34 -6.13
CA TYR A 269 -13.05 -13.04 -5.48
C TYR A 269 -13.08 -11.87 -6.46
N SER A 270 -12.20 -11.87 -7.47
CA SER A 270 -12.04 -10.76 -8.40
C SER A 270 -13.30 -10.46 -9.22
N PRO A 271 -14.01 -11.43 -9.82
CA PRO A 271 -15.26 -11.17 -10.53
C PRO A 271 -16.36 -10.59 -9.65
N VAL A 272 -16.44 -11.05 -8.39
CA VAL A 272 -17.45 -10.55 -7.43
C VAL A 272 -17.25 -9.07 -7.07
N LEU A 273 -16.01 -8.57 -7.15
CA LEU A 273 -15.74 -7.15 -6.93
C LEU A 273 -15.99 -6.27 -8.16
N ILE A 274 -16.01 -6.86 -9.34
CA ILE A 274 -16.19 -6.12 -10.61
C ILE A 274 -17.67 -6.01 -10.98
N LEU A 275 -18.50 -6.97 -10.56
CA LEU A 275 -19.96 -6.96 -10.71
C LEU A 275 -20.62 -5.94 -9.76
#